data_7556bd0f3f4cb0cbfa4604e2178abc05
#
_entry.id   7556bd0f3f4cb0cbfa4604e2178abc05
#
_cell.length_a   1.000
_cell.length_b   1.000
_cell.length_c   1.000
_cell.angle_alpha   90.00
_cell.angle_beta   90.00
_cell.angle_gamma   90.00
#
_symmetry.space_group_name_H-M   'P 1'
#
loop_
_entity.id
_entity.type
_entity.pdbx_description
1 polymer ?
#
loop_
_entity_poly.entity_id
_entity_poly.type
_entity_poly.pdbx_seq_one_letter_code
_entity_poly.pdbx_strand_id
1 'polypeptide(L)'
;MAQLKHPKMVDIRDILDENTRLPALVAASAEKLLGLERLNKAYDKIVRDKESGSQENFFQLASRHLNLKLQLRPGDLENIPKKGPVVVVANHPHGLSDGIMFGELLTRVREDVRILVNEQLSLCGELDPWLIKVDVYEDCLLYTSPSPRDST
;
A
#
# COMPACT_ATOMS: atom_id res chain seq x y z
N MET A 1 -26.19 -0.77 7.24
CA MET A 1 -24.72 -0.69 7.11
C MET A 1 -24.14 -1.81 7.92
N ALA A 2 -23.38 -2.73 7.31
CA ALA A 2 -22.67 -3.75 8.07
C ALA A 2 -21.54 -3.05 8.83
N GLN A 3 -21.51 -3.18 10.15
CA GLN A 3 -20.39 -2.72 10.96
C GLN A 3 -19.14 -3.54 10.60
N LEU A 4 -18.02 -2.87 10.33
CA LEU A 4 -16.73 -3.53 10.19
C LEU A 4 -16.33 -4.12 11.56
N LYS A 5 -15.86 -5.37 11.54
CA LYS A 5 -15.44 -6.06 12.77
C LYS A 5 -14.08 -5.56 13.27
N HIS A 6 -13.26 -5.04 12.36
CA HIS A 6 -11.90 -4.56 12.61
C HIS A 6 -11.80 -3.04 12.38
N PRO A 7 -10.77 -2.37 12.89
CA PRO A 7 -10.53 -0.96 12.61
C PRO A 7 -10.41 -0.73 11.09
N LYS A 8 -10.78 0.45 10.64
CA LYS A 8 -10.65 0.81 9.23
C LYS A 8 -9.17 0.87 8.85
N MET A 9 -8.85 0.46 7.63
CA MET A 9 -7.54 0.68 7.03
C MET A 9 -7.28 2.16 6.78
N VAL A 10 -8.32 2.88 6.32
CA VAL A 10 -8.28 4.32 6.04
C VAL A 10 -9.57 4.94 6.56
N ASP A 11 -9.45 5.99 7.37
CA ASP A 11 -10.56 6.88 7.71
C ASP A 11 -10.35 8.20 6.97
N ILE A 12 -11.41 8.77 6.42
CA ILE A 12 -11.31 10.06 5.72
C ILE A 12 -10.83 11.18 6.66
N ARG A 13 -11.05 11.03 7.96
CA ARG A 13 -10.61 12.00 8.95
C ARG A 13 -9.10 12.01 9.13
N ASP A 14 -8.42 10.88 8.87
CA ASP A 14 -6.96 10.76 8.92
C ASP A 14 -6.30 11.43 7.71
N ILE A 15 -7.07 11.61 6.61
CA ILE A 15 -6.61 12.29 5.39
C ILE A 15 -6.81 13.81 5.47
N LEU A 16 -7.77 14.25 6.28
CA LEU A 16 -8.10 15.65 6.44
C LEU A 16 -7.35 16.24 7.65
N ASP A 17 -7.04 17.53 7.57
CA ASP A 17 -6.43 18.28 8.68
C ASP A 17 -7.21 18.08 9.98
N GLU A 18 -6.51 17.91 11.10
CA GLU A 18 -7.06 17.70 12.46
C GLU A 18 -8.11 18.75 12.87
N ASN A 19 -8.07 19.93 12.24
CA ASN A 19 -9.04 21.00 12.47
C ASN A 19 -10.36 20.83 11.70
N THR A 20 -10.43 19.84 10.79
CA THR A 20 -11.61 19.67 9.92
C THR A 20 -12.65 18.76 10.61
N ARG A 21 -13.60 19.37 11.30
CA ARG A 21 -14.74 18.64 11.90
C ARG A 21 -15.81 18.34 10.86
N LEU A 22 -15.73 17.18 10.21
CA LEU A 22 -16.77 16.71 9.30
C LEU A 22 -17.90 16.01 10.08
N PRO A 23 -19.19 16.38 9.84
CA PRO A 23 -20.30 15.60 10.32
C PRO A 23 -20.21 14.15 9.82
N ALA A 24 -20.57 13.18 10.67
CA ALA A 24 -20.45 11.74 10.34
C ALA A 24 -21.12 11.34 9.02
N LEU A 25 -22.24 11.98 8.68
CA LEU A 25 -22.94 11.73 7.44
C LEU A 25 -22.16 12.21 6.20
N VAL A 26 -21.49 13.36 6.30
CA VAL A 26 -20.66 13.91 5.23
C VAL A 26 -19.40 13.06 5.05
N ALA A 27 -18.76 12.67 6.15
CA ALA A 27 -17.61 11.78 6.12
C ALA A 27 -17.95 10.42 5.44
N ALA A 28 -19.07 9.80 5.82
CA ALA A 28 -19.52 8.55 5.21
C ALA A 28 -19.83 8.68 3.71
N SER A 29 -20.39 9.82 3.30
CA SER A 29 -20.67 10.09 1.88
C SER A 29 -19.39 10.29 1.08
N ALA A 30 -18.42 11.00 1.64
CA ALA A 30 -17.11 11.22 1.02
C ALA A 30 -16.29 9.92 0.93
N GLU A 31 -16.26 9.09 1.97
CA GLU A 31 -15.64 7.77 1.94
C GLU A 31 -16.22 6.89 0.81
N LYS A 32 -17.53 6.92 0.63
CA LYS A 32 -18.21 6.18 -0.43
C LYS A 32 -17.83 6.70 -1.81
N LEU A 33 -17.79 8.01 -2.01
CA LEU A 33 -17.42 8.66 -3.27
C LEU A 33 -15.95 8.38 -3.64
N LEU A 34 -15.06 8.38 -2.66
CA LEU A 34 -13.63 8.11 -2.83
C LEU A 34 -13.31 6.59 -2.90
N GLY A 35 -14.30 5.72 -2.78
CA GLY A 35 -14.11 4.27 -2.82
C GLY A 35 -13.46 3.68 -1.57
N LEU A 36 -13.26 4.45 -0.50
CA LEU A 36 -12.63 4.00 0.75
C LEU A 36 -13.45 2.90 1.43
N GLU A 37 -14.77 2.90 1.27
CA GLU A 37 -15.63 1.83 1.76
C GLU A 37 -15.25 0.46 1.19
N ARG A 38 -14.92 0.41 -0.11
CA ARG A 38 -14.47 -0.83 -0.78
C ARG A 38 -13.12 -1.30 -0.23
N LEU A 39 -12.20 -0.36 -0.02
CA LEU A 39 -10.89 -0.64 0.54
C LEU A 39 -11.01 -1.17 1.98
N ASN A 40 -11.78 -0.51 2.83
CA ASN A 40 -11.99 -0.92 4.22
C ASN A 40 -12.68 -2.29 4.33
N LYS A 41 -13.64 -2.59 3.45
CA LYS A 41 -14.26 -3.93 3.36
C LYS A 41 -13.26 -5.00 2.92
N ALA A 42 -12.35 -4.68 1.99
CA ALA A 42 -11.31 -5.60 1.58
C ALA A 42 -10.34 -5.87 2.74
N TYR A 43 -9.93 -4.83 3.44
CA TYR A 43 -9.05 -4.95 4.61
C TYR A 43 -9.67 -5.82 5.72
N ASP A 44 -10.95 -5.61 6.08
CA ASP A 44 -11.65 -6.44 7.07
C ASP A 44 -11.66 -7.93 6.67
N LYS A 45 -11.77 -8.24 5.36
CA LYS A 45 -11.66 -9.62 4.87
C LYS A 45 -10.23 -10.16 4.96
N ILE A 46 -9.23 -9.33 4.65
CA ILE A 46 -7.81 -9.70 4.77
C ILE A 46 -7.49 -10.12 6.21
N VAL A 47 -7.90 -9.29 7.18
CA VAL A 47 -7.67 -9.58 8.60
C VAL A 47 -8.35 -10.88 9.01
N ARG A 48 -9.60 -11.10 8.60
CA ARG A 48 -10.33 -12.36 8.87
C ARG A 48 -9.63 -13.59 8.26
N ASP A 49 -9.15 -13.47 7.02
CA ASP A 49 -8.44 -14.57 6.36
C ASP A 49 -7.14 -14.90 7.12
N LYS A 50 -6.41 -13.88 7.60
CA LYS A 50 -5.22 -14.07 8.43
C LYS A 50 -5.55 -14.71 9.78
N GLU A 51 -6.61 -14.26 10.45
CA GLU A 51 -7.12 -14.87 11.69
C GLU A 51 -7.54 -16.34 11.50
N SER A 52 -8.04 -16.67 10.31
CA SER A 52 -8.43 -18.03 9.92
C SER A 52 -7.26 -18.92 9.52
N GLY A 53 -6.02 -18.43 9.59
CA GLY A 53 -4.80 -19.18 9.30
C GLY A 53 -4.34 -19.18 7.84
N SER A 54 -4.78 -18.22 7.03
CA SER A 54 -4.32 -18.09 5.64
C SER A 54 -2.80 -17.90 5.59
N GLN A 55 -2.13 -18.66 4.72
CA GLN A 55 -0.70 -18.57 4.46
C GLN A 55 -0.36 -17.50 3.41
N GLU A 56 -1.34 -16.97 2.72
CA GLU A 56 -1.14 -15.89 1.75
C GLU A 56 -0.65 -14.62 2.46
N ASN A 57 0.26 -13.89 1.83
CA ASN A 57 0.70 -12.60 2.36
C ASN A 57 -0.34 -11.50 2.13
N PHE A 58 -0.10 -10.32 2.73
CA PHE A 58 -1.03 -9.19 2.63
C PHE A 58 -1.34 -8.81 1.18
N PHE A 59 -0.34 -8.74 0.31
CA PHE A 59 -0.51 -8.31 -1.08
C PHE A 59 -1.36 -9.29 -1.89
N GLN A 60 -1.19 -10.60 -1.68
CA GLN A 60 -2.00 -11.64 -2.32
C GLN A 60 -3.46 -11.55 -1.88
N LEU A 61 -3.70 -11.41 -0.58
CA LEU A 61 -5.03 -11.23 -0.03
C LEU A 61 -5.69 -9.94 -0.53
N ALA A 62 -4.94 -8.84 -0.54
CA ALA A 62 -5.43 -7.55 -1.02
C ALA A 62 -5.81 -7.59 -2.50
N SER A 63 -4.96 -8.16 -3.34
CA SER A 63 -5.26 -8.34 -4.77
C SER A 63 -6.52 -9.16 -4.98
N ARG A 64 -6.68 -10.26 -4.24
CA ARG A 64 -7.85 -11.12 -4.30
C ARG A 64 -9.14 -10.38 -3.89
N HIS A 65 -9.15 -9.71 -2.74
CA HIS A 65 -10.35 -9.03 -2.23
C HIS A 65 -10.71 -7.74 -2.98
N LEU A 66 -9.73 -7.09 -3.58
CA LEU A 66 -9.94 -5.91 -4.44
C LEU A 66 -10.22 -6.31 -5.90
N ASN A 67 -10.13 -7.62 -6.23
CA ASN A 67 -10.27 -8.15 -7.59
C ASN A 67 -9.25 -7.53 -8.57
N LEU A 68 -8.02 -7.33 -8.10
CA LEU A 68 -6.90 -6.91 -8.94
C LEU A 68 -6.35 -8.12 -9.67
N LYS A 69 -6.02 -7.96 -10.95
CA LYS A 69 -5.51 -9.05 -11.80
C LYS A 69 -4.17 -8.66 -12.38
N LEU A 70 -3.14 -9.35 -11.93
CA LEU A 70 -1.81 -9.21 -12.50
C LEU A 70 -1.73 -10.01 -13.79
N GLN A 71 -1.47 -9.33 -14.90
CA GLN A 71 -1.27 -9.97 -16.20
C GLN A 71 0.23 -10.10 -16.48
N LEU A 72 0.72 -11.33 -16.48
CA LEU A 72 2.12 -11.64 -16.73
C LEU A 72 2.24 -12.45 -18.01
N ARG A 73 3.30 -12.20 -18.78
CA ARG A 73 3.70 -13.05 -19.89
C ARG A 73 4.56 -14.21 -19.37
N PRO A 74 4.60 -15.33 -20.09
CA PRO A 74 5.55 -16.40 -19.78
C PRO A 74 6.99 -15.85 -19.72
N GLY A 75 7.69 -16.16 -18.63
CA GLY A 75 9.07 -15.70 -18.41
C GLY A 75 9.22 -14.37 -17.65
N ASP A 76 8.16 -13.58 -17.45
CA ASP A 76 8.29 -12.28 -16.78
C ASP A 76 8.85 -12.43 -15.34
N LEU A 77 8.47 -13.48 -14.62
CA LEU A 77 8.97 -13.71 -13.25
C LEU A 77 10.44 -14.13 -13.20
N GLU A 78 10.92 -14.81 -14.25
CA GLU A 78 12.31 -15.24 -14.33
C GLU A 78 13.28 -14.06 -14.53
N ASN A 79 12.78 -12.91 -15.00
CA ASN A 79 13.57 -11.68 -15.13
C ASN A 79 13.85 -11.01 -13.77
N ILE A 80 13.17 -11.41 -12.71
CA ILE A 80 13.40 -10.88 -11.35
C ILE A 80 14.52 -11.68 -10.69
N PRO A 81 15.69 -11.07 -10.37
CA PRO A 81 16.78 -11.78 -9.69
C PRO A 81 16.33 -12.31 -8.34
N LYS A 82 16.49 -13.61 -8.12
CA LYS A 82 16.13 -14.27 -6.85
C LYS A 82 17.08 -13.94 -5.70
N LYS A 83 18.30 -13.51 -5.98
CA LYS A 83 19.36 -13.21 -5.00
C LYS A 83 20.11 -11.95 -5.41
N GLY A 84 20.79 -11.36 -4.43
CA GLY A 84 21.58 -10.14 -4.62
C GLY A 84 20.76 -8.86 -4.56
N PRO A 85 21.42 -7.70 -4.49
CA PRO A 85 20.76 -6.41 -4.43
C PRO A 85 20.08 -6.08 -5.75
N VAL A 86 18.85 -5.59 -5.66
CA VAL A 86 18.06 -5.17 -6.82
C VAL A 86 17.19 -3.97 -6.42
N VAL A 87 17.10 -3.00 -7.31
CA VAL A 87 16.15 -1.88 -7.22
C VAL A 87 15.17 -2.03 -8.37
N VAL A 88 13.90 -2.11 -8.07
CA VAL A 88 12.83 -2.24 -9.07
C VAL A 88 12.03 -0.95 -9.07
N VAL A 89 11.81 -0.39 -10.25
CA VAL A 89 11.04 0.84 -10.45
C VAL A 89 9.90 0.59 -11.43
N ALA A 90 8.77 1.24 -11.20
CA ALA A 90 7.62 1.14 -12.06
C ALA A 90 6.84 2.45 -12.11
N ASN A 91 6.08 2.64 -13.19
CA ASN A 91 5.08 3.71 -13.23
C ASN A 91 3.99 3.42 -12.20
N HIS A 92 3.43 4.48 -11.62
CA HIS A 92 2.50 4.37 -10.50
C HIS A 92 1.24 5.26 -10.71
N PRO A 93 0.53 5.11 -11.83
CA PRO A 93 -0.59 5.99 -12.17
C PRO A 93 -1.87 5.74 -11.37
N HIS A 94 -2.05 4.54 -10.79
CA HIS A 94 -3.26 4.13 -10.07
C HIS A 94 -3.07 4.07 -8.55
N GLY A 95 -2.00 4.64 -8.03
CA GLY A 95 -1.76 4.76 -6.60
C GLY A 95 -1.73 3.39 -5.89
N LEU A 96 -2.52 3.24 -4.82
CA LEU A 96 -2.52 2.06 -3.96
C LEU A 96 -2.67 0.73 -4.72
N SER A 97 -3.45 0.70 -5.80
CA SER A 97 -3.65 -0.53 -6.59
C SER A 97 -2.35 -1.02 -7.23
N ASP A 98 -1.55 -0.10 -7.76
CA ASP A 98 -0.25 -0.46 -8.35
C ASP A 98 0.72 -0.94 -7.28
N GLY A 99 0.74 -0.28 -6.11
CA GLY A 99 1.57 -0.71 -4.98
C GLY A 99 1.23 -2.12 -4.51
N ILE A 100 -0.07 -2.46 -4.43
CA ILE A 100 -0.53 -3.80 -4.06
C ILE A 100 -0.10 -4.83 -5.12
N MET A 101 -0.33 -4.56 -6.41
CA MET A 101 0.05 -5.48 -7.49
C MET A 101 1.56 -5.66 -7.57
N PHE A 102 2.32 -4.59 -7.33
CA PHE A 102 3.77 -4.63 -7.34
C PHE A 102 4.32 -5.44 -6.16
N GLY A 103 3.76 -5.25 -4.96
CA GLY A 103 4.07 -6.07 -3.80
C GLY A 103 3.73 -7.54 -4.02
N GLU A 104 2.57 -7.84 -4.61
CA GLU A 104 2.18 -9.21 -4.97
C GLU A 104 3.17 -9.83 -5.96
N LEU A 105 3.55 -9.10 -7.03
CA LEU A 105 4.49 -9.56 -8.03
C LEU A 105 5.84 -9.92 -7.41
N LEU A 106 6.42 -9.01 -6.65
CA LEU A 106 7.76 -9.17 -6.10
C LEU A 106 7.82 -10.25 -5.02
N THR A 107 6.80 -10.33 -4.16
CA THR A 107 6.74 -11.35 -3.10
C THR A 107 6.47 -12.77 -3.61
N ARG A 108 6.13 -12.95 -4.89
CA ARG A 108 6.11 -14.28 -5.53
C ARG A 108 7.51 -14.84 -5.76
N VAL A 109 8.52 -13.98 -5.84
CA VAL A 109 9.88 -14.34 -6.21
C VAL A 109 10.87 -14.16 -5.07
N ARG A 110 10.62 -13.17 -4.19
CA ARG A 110 11.54 -12.76 -3.12
C ARG A 110 10.80 -12.57 -1.80
N GLU A 111 11.46 -12.95 -0.71
CA GLU A 111 10.98 -12.72 0.65
C GLU A 111 11.51 -11.42 1.27
N ASP A 112 12.61 -10.88 0.73
CA ASP A 112 13.32 -9.70 1.22
C ASP A 112 12.83 -8.37 0.58
N VAL A 113 11.61 -8.36 0.07
CA VAL A 113 11.02 -7.18 -0.57
C VAL A 113 10.86 -6.03 0.43
N ARG A 114 11.25 -4.83 -0.01
CA ARG A 114 10.97 -3.57 0.68
C ARG A 114 10.43 -2.57 -0.34
N ILE A 115 9.38 -1.86 0.03
CA ILE A 115 8.69 -0.89 -0.81
C ILE A 115 8.84 0.48 -0.17
N LEU A 116 9.39 1.43 -0.92
CA LEU A 116 9.51 2.81 -0.50
C LEU A 116 8.14 3.48 -0.58
N VAL A 117 7.67 4.05 0.52
CA VAL A 117 6.37 4.73 0.60
C VAL A 117 6.48 6.06 1.34
N ASN A 118 5.59 6.98 1.02
CA ASN A 118 5.38 8.15 1.87
C ASN A 118 4.89 7.71 3.25
N GLU A 119 5.47 8.26 4.33
CA GLU A 119 5.10 7.95 5.71
C GLU A 119 3.60 8.10 5.97
N GLN A 120 2.95 9.06 5.34
CA GLN A 120 1.50 9.26 5.44
C GLN A 120 0.67 8.08 4.89
N LEU A 121 1.26 7.22 4.04
CA LEU A 121 0.63 6.00 3.53
C LEU A 121 0.81 4.79 4.44
N SER A 122 1.22 4.99 5.69
CA SER A 122 1.27 3.94 6.71
C SER A 122 -0.14 3.54 7.14
N LEU A 123 -0.87 2.90 6.23
CA LEU A 123 -2.30 2.65 6.34
C LEU A 123 -2.66 1.54 7.33
N CYS A 124 -1.75 0.58 7.55
CA CYS A 124 -1.98 -0.54 8.47
C CYS A 124 -0.65 -1.18 8.88
N GLY A 125 -0.57 -1.61 10.15
CA GLY A 125 0.65 -2.22 10.72
C GLY A 125 1.05 -3.53 10.06
N GLU A 126 0.11 -4.23 9.42
CA GLU A 126 0.38 -5.47 8.70
C GLU A 126 1.30 -5.29 7.51
N LEU A 127 1.39 -4.07 6.95
CA LEU A 127 2.31 -3.76 5.86
C LEU A 127 3.72 -3.39 6.33
N ASP A 128 3.90 -3.00 7.59
CA ASP A 128 5.19 -2.52 8.12
C ASP A 128 6.39 -3.41 7.78
N PRO A 129 6.28 -4.76 7.77
CA PRO A 129 7.41 -5.61 7.42
C PRO A 129 7.96 -5.40 6.00
N TRP A 130 7.16 -4.84 5.10
CA TRP A 130 7.53 -4.60 3.70
C TRP A 130 7.81 -3.12 3.39
N LEU A 131 7.54 -2.18 4.31
CA LEU A 131 7.62 -0.77 4.01
C LEU A 131 8.93 -0.15 4.48
N ILE A 132 9.47 0.76 3.65
CA ILE A 132 10.44 1.79 4.04
C ILE A 132 9.70 3.12 3.94
N LYS A 133 9.43 3.72 5.09
CA LYS A 133 8.69 4.98 5.19
C LYS A 133 9.66 6.14 4.99
N VAL A 134 9.30 7.08 4.14
CA VAL A 134 10.06 8.31 3.91
C VAL A 134 9.14 9.51 4.07
N ASP A 135 9.64 10.53 4.76
CA ASP A 135 9.00 11.82 4.76
C ASP A 135 9.36 12.56 3.46
N VAL A 136 8.34 13.01 2.73
CA VAL A 136 8.49 13.72 1.44
C VAL A 136 8.26 15.23 1.57
N TYR A 137 8.06 15.74 2.78
CA TYR A 137 7.90 17.18 3.00
C TYR A 137 9.22 17.93 3.05
N GLU A 138 9.16 19.25 2.86
CA GLU A 138 10.29 20.17 2.63
C GLU A 138 11.43 20.12 3.67
N ASP A 139 11.18 19.58 4.86
CA ASP A 139 12.19 19.42 5.91
C ASP A 139 12.98 18.10 5.85
N CYS A 140 12.71 17.25 4.86
CA CYS A 140 13.41 15.97 4.71
C CYS A 140 14.84 16.18 4.14
N LEU A 141 15.84 16.12 5.01
CA LEU A 141 17.27 16.26 4.65
C LEU A 141 17.75 15.26 3.57
N LEU A 142 17.02 14.15 3.37
CA LEU A 142 17.33 13.17 2.32
C LEU A 142 17.04 13.70 0.91
N TYR A 143 16.11 14.64 0.76
CA TYR A 143 15.77 15.26 -0.52
C TYR A 143 16.59 16.50 -0.83
N THR A 144 17.18 17.13 0.18
CA THR A 144 17.98 18.36 0.04
C THR A 144 19.49 18.08 -0.08
N SER A 145 19.91 16.83 0.00
CA SER A 145 21.31 16.48 -0.24
C SER A 145 21.61 16.63 -1.73
N PRO A 146 22.55 17.54 -2.11
CA PRO A 146 22.89 17.70 -3.52
C PRO A 146 23.40 16.36 -4.08
N SER A 147 22.95 16.02 -5.27
CA SER A 147 23.46 14.85 -5.98
C SER A 147 24.98 14.97 -6.12
N PRO A 148 25.76 13.89 -6.01
CA PRO A 148 27.20 13.92 -6.29
C PRO A 148 27.56 14.49 -7.68
N ARG A 149 26.57 14.62 -8.58
CA ARG A 149 26.73 15.23 -9.91
C ARG A 149 26.61 16.76 -9.91
N ASP A 150 26.05 17.35 -8.84
CA ASP A 150 25.81 18.79 -8.73
C ASP A 150 27.02 19.51 -8.08
N SER A 151 28.09 18.80 -7.77
CA SER A 151 29.30 19.26 -7.09
C SER A 151 30.52 19.43 -8.03
N THR A 152 30.30 19.59 -9.36
CA THR A 152 31.34 19.91 -10.35
C THR A 152 31.17 21.29 -10.94
#